data_236256d9db435a0aa195605bcfe42da3
#
_entry.id   236256d9db435a0aa195605bcfe42da3
#
_cell.length_a   1.000
_cell.length_b   1.000
_cell.length_c   1.000
_cell.angle_alpha   90.00
_cell.angle_beta   90.00
_cell.angle_gamma   90.00
#
_symmetry.space_group_name_H-M   'P 1'
#
loop_
_entity.id
_entity.type
_entity.pdbx_description
1 polymer ?
#
loop_
_entity_poly.entity_id
_entity_poly.type
_entity_poly.pdbx_seq_one_letter_code
_entity_poly.pdbx_strand_id
1 'polypeptide(L)'
;HPYYYAGVYYLQEPSAMAPAAFLPVEPGDKVLDLCAAPGGKSTALAAKLQGEGFLLSNDISASRCKPLLKNMEMAGVKNSVITCESPEKLAGRFAGYFDKILVDAPCSGEGMLRREPSMVKSWSPEEVERYAKLQREILTSAAQMIKPGGYLLYSTCTFAKEEDEQTVEYFLEQHRDFSLQ
;
A
#
# COMPACT_ATOMS: atom_id res chain seq x y z
N HIS A 1 -12.40 21.10 -10.26
CA HIS A 1 -12.88 20.93 -11.62
C HIS A 1 -14.00 19.89 -11.64
N PRO A 2 -15.09 20.06 -12.44
CA PRO A 2 -16.21 19.10 -12.48
C PRO A 2 -15.80 17.66 -12.75
N TYR A 3 -14.83 17.43 -13.61
CA TYR A 3 -14.33 16.08 -13.94
C TYR A 3 -13.66 15.37 -12.77
N TYR A 4 -13.08 16.10 -11.82
CA TYR A 4 -12.57 15.51 -10.57
C TYR A 4 -13.72 14.90 -9.76
N TYR A 5 -14.80 15.66 -9.57
CA TYR A 5 -15.98 15.18 -8.84
C TYR A 5 -16.78 14.11 -9.61
N ALA A 6 -16.60 14.03 -10.92
CA ALA A 6 -17.13 12.95 -11.75
C ALA A 6 -16.27 11.69 -11.76
N GLY A 7 -15.18 11.65 -10.98
CA GLY A 7 -14.29 10.49 -10.87
C GLY A 7 -13.44 10.20 -12.12
N VAL A 8 -13.30 11.19 -13.04
CA VAL A 8 -12.54 10.98 -14.29
C VAL A 8 -11.03 10.92 -14.05
N TYR A 9 -10.54 11.55 -12.98
CA TYR A 9 -9.14 11.49 -12.58
C TYR A 9 -8.98 11.71 -11.07
N TYR A 10 -7.88 11.19 -10.53
CA TYR A 10 -7.46 11.41 -9.16
C TYR A 10 -6.21 12.29 -9.12
N LEU A 11 -6.21 13.35 -8.30
CA LEU A 11 -5.03 14.22 -8.13
C LEU A 11 -4.07 13.59 -7.13
N GLN A 12 -2.88 13.28 -7.56
CA GLN A 12 -1.84 12.66 -6.74
C GLN A 12 -0.47 13.25 -7.06
N GLU A 13 0.43 13.23 -6.08
CA GLU A 13 1.85 13.54 -6.26
C GLU A 13 2.47 12.55 -7.25
N PRO A 14 3.25 12.98 -8.25
CA PRO A 14 3.83 12.06 -9.24
C PRO A 14 4.66 10.92 -8.63
N SER A 15 5.47 11.19 -7.61
CA SER A 15 6.23 10.13 -6.91
C SER A 15 5.33 9.10 -6.23
N ALA A 16 4.20 9.53 -5.67
CA ALA A 16 3.24 8.64 -5.03
C ALA A 16 2.44 7.78 -6.03
N MET A 17 2.49 8.08 -7.33
CA MET A 17 1.88 7.25 -8.38
C MET A 17 2.77 6.05 -8.75
N ALA A 18 4.08 6.16 -8.55
CA ALA A 18 5.06 5.16 -8.99
C ALA A 18 4.78 3.74 -8.48
N PRO A 19 4.47 3.51 -7.18
CA PRO A 19 4.24 2.15 -6.69
C PRO A 19 3.11 1.42 -7.41
N ALA A 20 1.97 2.06 -7.61
CA ALA A 20 0.86 1.45 -8.36
C ALA A 20 1.18 1.30 -9.86
N ALA A 21 2.02 2.17 -10.43
CA ALA A 21 2.44 2.08 -11.82
C ALA A 21 3.38 0.88 -12.05
N PHE A 22 4.33 0.65 -11.15
CA PHE A 22 5.32 -0.42 -11.27
C PHE A 22 4.80 -1.80 -10.90
N LEU A 23 3.82 -1.94 -10.00
CA LEU A 23 3.24 -3.24 -9.72
C LEU A 23 2.57 -3.81 -10.98
N PRO A 24 3.00 -4.99 -11.50
CA PRO A 24 2.52 -5.53 -12.78
C PRO A 24 1.14 -6.20 -12.63
N VAL A 25 0.13 -5.37 -12.34
CA VAL A 25 -1.27 -5.82 -12.23
C VAL A 25 -1.87 -6.00 -13.62
N GLU A 26 -2.55 -7.12 -13.82
CA GLU A 26 -3.27 -7.50 -15.03
C GLU A 26 -4.77 -7.71 -14.75
N PRO A 27 -5.64 -7.53 -15.75
CA PRO A 27 -7.05 -7.89 -15.62
C PRO A 27 -7.23 -9.34 -15.15
N GLY A 28 -8.09 -9.54 -14.15
CA GLY A 28 -8.33 -10.85 -13.54
C GLY A 28 -7.51 -11.14 -12.28
N ASP A 29 -6.46 -10.36 -11.98
CA ASP A 29 -5.66 -10.53 -10.76
C ASP A 29 -6.48 -10.29 -9.49
N LYS A 30 -6.08 -10.97 -8.41
CA LYS A 30 -6.49 -10.67 -7.04
C LYS A 30 -5.42 -9.80 -6.40
N VAL A 31 -5.76 -8.55 -6.15
CA VAL A 31 -4.84 -7.50 -5.70
C VAL A 31 -5.17 -7.06 -4.29
N LEU A 32 -4.15 -6.86 -3.47
CA LEU A 32 -4.26 -6.26 -2.14
C LEU A 32 -3.48 -4.94 -2.12
N ASP A 33 -4.14 -3.85 -1.72
CA ASP A 33 -3.51 -2.61 -1.26
C ASP A 33 -3.61 -2.56 0.27
N LEU A 34 -2.51 -2.89 0.97
CA LEU A 34 -2.55 -3.21 2.40
C LEU A 34 -2.61 -1.96 3.31
N CYS A 35 -2.10 -0.82 2.83
CA CYS A 35 -2.08 0.47 3.54
C CYS A 35 -2.68 1.57 2.65
N ALA A 36 -3.92 1.36 2.20
CA ALA A 36 -4.50 1.98 1.01
C ALA A 36 -4.89 3.46 1.14
N ALA A 37 -5.21 3.92 2.34
CA ALA A 37 -5.79 5.26 2.50
C ALA A 37 -4.80 6.39 2.13
N PRO A 38 -5.28 7.41 1.41
CA PRO A 38 -6.69 7.75 1.11
C PRO A 38 -7.27 7.15 -0.18
N GLY A 39 -6.56 6.26 -0.92
CA GLY A 39 -7.11 5.53 -2.06
C GLY A 39 -6.52 5.88 -3.44
N GLY A 40 -5.54 6.77 -3.51
CA GLY A 40 -4.93 7.15 -4.79
C GLY A 40 -4.23 5.99 -5.49
N LYS A 41 -3.53 5.11 -4.74
CA LYS A 41 -2.92 3.92 -5.29
C LYS A 41 -3.95 2.85 -5.60
N SER A 42 -4.94 2.64 -4.72
CA SER A 42 -6.07 1.73 -4.97
C SER A 42 -6.84 2.06 -6.25
N THR A 43 -7.14 3.34 -6.52
CA THR A 43 -7.82 3.73 -7.76
C THR A 43 -6.98 3.45 -9.00
N ALA A 44 -5.66 3.64 -8.92
CA ALA A 44 -4.73 3.29 -10.01
C ALA A 44 -4.63 1.78 -10.24
N LEU A 45 -4.60 0.96 -9.18
CA LEU A 45 -4.64 -0.50 -9.27
C LEU A 45 -5.97 -0.99 -9.86
N ALA A 46 -7.11 -0.38 -9.44
CA ALA A 46 -8.42 -0.69 -10.01
C ALA A 46 -8.51 -0.38 -11.50
N ALA A 47 -7.89 0.71 -11.95
CA ALA A 47 -7.81 1.05 -13.38
C ALA A 47 -7.05 -0.01 -14.20
N LYS A 48 -5.96 -0.57 -13.65
CA LYS A 48 -5.23 -1.69 -14.28
C LYS A 48 -6.05 -2.98 -14.37
N LEU A 49 -6.88 -3.24 -13.38
CA LEU A 49 -7.78 -4.40 -13.37
C LEU A 49 -8.90 -4.31 -14.41
N GLN A 50 -9.20 -3.12 -14.94
CA GLN A 50 -10.23 -2.91 -15.98
C GLN A 50 -11.61 -3.47 -15.63
N GLY A 51 -11.94 -3.55 -14.33
CA GLY A 51 -13.20 -4.13 -13.83
C GLY A 51 -13.21 -5.64 -13.71
N GLU A 52 -12.12 -6.33 -14.05
CA GLU A 52 -11.93 -7.77 -13.88
C GLU A 52 -11.11 -8.10 -12.64
N GLY A 53 -11.23 -9.33 -12.12
CA GLY A 53 -10.51 -9.74 -10.91
C GLY A 53 -11.09 -9.14 -9.62
N PHE A 54 -10.21 -8.89 -8.64
CA PHE A 54 -10.63 -8.46 -7.29
C PHE A 54 -9.60 -7.53 -6.66
N LEU A 55 -10.03 -6.43 -6.06
CA LEU A 55 -9.20 -5.52 -5.28
C LEU A 55 -9.66 -5.47 -3.83
N LEU A 56 -8.77 -5.82 -2.89
CA LEU A 56 -8.95 -5.53 -1.47
C LEU A 56 -8.12 -4.29 -1.11
N SER A 57 -8.77 -3.24 -0.64
CA SER A 57 -8.11 -2.03 -0.15
C SER A 57 -8.29 -1.94 1.36
N ASN A 58 -7.20 -2.01 2.10
CA ASN A 58 -7.21 -2.02 3.56
C ASN A 58 -6.50 -0.80 4.15
N ASP A 59 -6.98 -0.33 5.27
CA ASP A 59 -6.21 0.57 6.16
C ASP A 59 -6.61 0.26 7.61
N ILE A 60 -5.64 0.27 8.52
CA ILE A 60 -5.91 -0.01 9.94
C ILE A 60 -6.77 1.07 10.62
N SER A 61 -6.78 2.29 10.08
CA SER A 61 -7.46 3.44 10.67
C SER A 61 -8.87 3.61 10.13
N ALA A 62 -9.87 3.43 10.97
CA ALA A 62 -11.28 3.65 10.63
C ALA A 62 -11.57 5.09 10.13
N SER A 63 -10.84 6.08 10.63
CA SER A 63 -10.97 7.48 10.17
C SER A 63 -10.44 7.64 8.74
N ARG A 64 -9.37 6.93 8.37
CA ARG A 64 -8.76 6.95 7.04
C ARG A 64 -9.53 6.07 6.04
N CYS A 65 -10.24 5.04 6.48
CA CYS A 65 -11.10 4.22 5.63
C CYS A 65 -12.29 5.02 5.03
N LYS A 66 -12.75 6.07 5.70
CA LYS A 66 -13.84 6.93 5.17
C LYS A 66 -13.46 7.64 3.87
N PRO A 67 -12.36 8.42 3.79
CA PRO A 67 -11.92 8.99 2.52
C PRO A 67 -11.52 7.94 1.48
N LEU A 68 -10.97 6.79 1.88
CA LEU A 68 -10.69 5.66 0.99
C LEU A 68 -11.98 5.19 0.30
N LEU A 69 -13.03 4.89 1.06
CA LEU A 69 -14.33 4.48 0.52
C LEU A 69 -14.88 5.52 -0.46
N LYS A 70 -14.91 6.79 -0.04
CA LYS A 70 -15.40 7.89 -0.90
C LYS A 70 -14.65 7.98 -2.22
N ASN A 71 -13.33 7.83 -2.20
CA ASN A 71 -12.52 7.93 -3.41
C ASN A 71 -12.74 6.73 -4.34
N MET A 72 -12.89 5.52 -3.80
CA MET A 72 -13.20 4.32 -4.58
C MET A 72 -14.60 4.38 -5.22
N GLU A 73 -15.62 4.84 -4.48
CA GLU A 73 -16.96 5.07 -5.00
C GLU A 73 -16.96 6.14 -6.09
N MET A 74 -16.26 7.26 -5.87
CA MET A 74 -16.15 8.35 -6.84
C MET A 74 -15.45 7.92 -8.13
N ALA A 75 -14.46 7.02 -8.03
CA ALA A 75 -13.79 6.41 -9.19
C ALA A 75 -14.63 5.31 -9.88
N GLY A 76 -15.80 4.96 -9.33
CA GLY A 76 -16.71 3.98 -9.92
C GLY A 76 -16.18 2.53 -9.88
N VAL A 77 -15.30 2.21 -8.94
CA VAL A 77 -14.71 0.87 -8.83
C VAL A 77 -15.75 -0.12 -8.30
N LYS A 78 -16.04 -1.17 -9.08
CA LYS A 78 -17.12 -2.14 -8.79
C LYS A 78 -16.62 -3.45 -8.20
N ASN A 79 -15.38 -3.84 -8.50
CA ASN A 79 -14.78 -5.13 -8.13
C ASN A 79 -13.84 -4.99 -6.93
N SER A 80 -14.20 -4.15 -5.97
CA SER A 80 -13.37 -3.90 -4.78
C SER A 80 -14.14 -4.07 -3.47
N VAL A 81 -13.39 -4.41 -2.42
CA VAL A 81 -13.82 -4.42 -1.04
C VAL A 81 -12.88 -3.56 -0.22
N ILE A 82 -13.44 -2.77 0.70
CA ILE A 82 -12.66 -1.97 1.65
C ILE A 82 -12.75 -2.64 3.02
N THR A 83 -11.60 -2.81 3.65
CA THR A 83 -11.49 -3.33 5.01
C THR A 83 -10.79 -2.34 5.92
N CYS A 84 -11.06 -2.48 7.22
CA CYS A 84 -10.47 -1.65 8.26
C CYS A 84 -9.91 -2.59 9.35
N GLU A 85 -8.88 -3.33 8.98
CA GLU A 85 -8.35 -4.44 9.78
C GLU A 85 -6.82 -4.38 9.91
N SER A 86 -6.28 -5.04 10.93
CA SER A 86 -4.84 -5.22 11.06
C SER A 86 -4.32 -6.22 10.03
N PRO A 87 -3.06 -6.06 9.56
CA PRO A 87 -2.43 -6.98 8.60
C PRO A 87 -2.46 -8.44 9.05
N GLU A 88 -2.25 -8.72 10.35
CA GLU A 88 -2.24 -10.08 10.90
C GLU A 88 -3.61 -10.76 10.80
N LYS A 89 -4.70 -10.00 11.04
CA LYS A 89 -6.06 -10.55 10.89
C LYS A 89 -6.38 -10.88 9.44
N LEU A 90 -5.91 -10.05 8.51
CA LEU A 90 -6.05 -10.32 7.08
C LEU A 90 -5.24 -11.54 6.67
N ALA A 91 -3.99 -11.67 7.14
CA ALA A 91 -3.14 -12.83 6.87
C ALA A 91 -3.81 -14.14 7.32
N GLY A 92 -4.46 -14.14 8.49
CA GLY A 92 -5.21 -15.31 8.96
C GLY A 92 -6.42 -15.70 8.10
N ARG A 93 -6.91 -14.81 7.22
CA ARG A 93 -8.07 -15.07 6.36
C ARG A 93 -7.72 -15.27 4.89
N PHE A 94 -6.63 -14.69 4.43
CA PHE A 94 -6.27 -14.61 3.01
C PHE A 94 -4.91 -15.26 2.71
N ALA A 95 -4.51 -16.29 3.47
CA ALA A 95 -3.25 -17.00 3.24
C ALA A 95 -3.13 -17.49 1.78
N GLY A 96 -2.06 -17.11 1.09
CA GLY A 96 -1.78 -17.50 -0.30
C GLY A 96 -2.88 -17.11 -1.31
N TYR A 97 -3.56 -15.98 -1.09
CA TYR A 97 -4.75 -15.63 -1.88
C TYR A 97 -4.49 -14.63 -3.00
N PHE A 98 -3.58 -13.66 -2.82
CA PHE A 98 -3.37 -12.56 -3.75
C PHE A 98 -2.28 -12.86 -4.78
N ASP A 99 -2.51 -12.40 -6.00
CA ASP A 99 -1.52 -12.43 -7.08
C ASP A 99 -0.55 -11.27 -6.97
N LYS A 100 -1.04 -10.12 -6.51
CA LYS A 100 -0.26 -8.88 -6.33
C LYS A 100 -0.59 -8.23 -5.00
N ILE A 101 0.44 -7.78 -4.29
CA ILE A 101 0.28 -7.01 -3.05
C ILE A 101 1.08 -5.72 -3.14
N LEU A 102 0.43 -4.60 -2.84
CA LEU A 102 1.07 -3.31 -2.62
C LEU A 102 1.12 -3.02 -1.12
N VAL A 103 2.30 -2.70 -0.63
CA VAL A 103 2.55 -2.21 0.73
C VAL A 103 3.19 -0.84 0.63
N ASP A 104 2.36 0.21 0.52
CA ASP A 104 2.81 1.60 0.69
C ASP A 104 2.78 1.91 2.19
N ALA A 105 3.87 1.59 2.86
CA ALA A 105 3.88 1.44 4.30
C ALA A 105 3.83 2.79 5.06
N PRO A 106 3.24 2.81 6.27
CA PRO A 106 3.43 3.93 7.17
C PRO A 106 4.91 4.08 7.50
N CYS A 107 5.41 5.32 7.49
CA CYS A 107 6.83 5.63 7.65
C CYS A 107 7.05 6.95 8.40
N SER A 108 8.30 7.28 8.73
CA SER A 108 8.68 8.56 9.36
C SER A 108 8.38 9.79 8.49
N GLY A 109 8.22 9.59 7.17
CA GLY A 109 7.67 10.59 6.26
C GLY A 109 8.62 11.72 5.88
N GLU A 110 9.92 11.51 5.89
CA GLU A 110 10.94 12.54 5.55
C GLU A 110 10.70 13.21 4.19
N GLY A 111 10.25 12.44 3.19
CA GLY A 111 9.89 12.96 1.87
C GLY A 111 8.69 13.91 1.88
N MET A 112 7.92 13.93 2.96
CA MET A 112 6.76 14.81 3.13
C MET A 112 7.07 16.13 3.82
N LEU A 113 8.26 16.30 4.41
CA LEU A 113 8.62 17.48 5.21
C LEU A 113 8.51 18.80 4.43
N ARG A 114 8.78 18.78 3.13
CA ARG A 114 8.61 19.96 2.26
C ARG A 114 7.13 20.35 2.09
N ARG A 115 6.22 19.38 2.04
CA ARG A 115 4.79 19.59 1.86
C ARG A 115 4.08 19.85 3.18
N GLU A 116 4.52 19.20 4.23
CA GLU A 116 3.94 19.24 5.58
C GLU A 116 5.02 19.60 6.62
N PRO A 117 5.46 20.87 6.69
CA PRO A 117 6.55 21.29 7.59
C PRO A 117 6.28 21.03 9.08
N SER A 118 5.02 20.87 9.47
CA SER A 118 4.63 20.53 10.84
C SER A 118 5.17 19.16 11.28
N MET A 119 5.40 18.23 10.35
CA MET A 119 5.94 16.89 10.63
C MET A 119 7.37 16.92 11.18
N VAL A 120 8.15 17.98 10.92
CA VAL A 120 9.49 18.15 11.51
C VAL A 120 9.46 18.06 13.02
N LYS A 121 8.37 18.51 13.67
CA LYS A 121 8.25 18.48 15.13
C LYS A 121 8.05 17.09 15.72
N SER A 122 7.54 16.17 14.94
CA SER A 122 7.27 14.77 15.34
C SER A 122 8.34 13.80 14.85
N TRP A 123 9.26 14.24 13.99
CA TRP A 123 10.33 13.40 13.49
C TRP A 123 11.45 13.24 14.54
N SER A 124 11.89 12.01 14.75
CA SER A 124 13.07 11.69 15.56
C SER A 124 13.68 10.36 15.10
N PRO A 125 14.95 10.06 15.44
CA PRO A 125 15.56 8.76 15.16
C PRO A 125 14.77 7.57 15.76
N GLU A 126 14.20 7.76 16.94
CA GLU A 126 13.38 6.72 17.61
C GLU A 126 12.09 6.41 16.82
N GLU A 127 11.50 7.43 16.17
CA GLU A 127 10.36 7.23 15.27
C GLU A 127 10.76 6.43 14.04
N VAL A 128 11.93 6.67 13.45
CA VAL A 128 12.47 5.88 12.33
C VAL A 128 12.59 4.40 12.73
N GLU A 129 13.21 4.11 13.88
CA GLU A 129 13.35 2.73 14.37
C GLU A 129 11.99 2.07 14.64
N ARG A 130 11.04 2.82 15.20
CA ARG A 130 9.68 2.35 15.46
C ARG A 130 8.96 1.98 14.17
N TYR A 131 9.06 2.82 13.14
CA TYR A 131 8.45 2.54 11.83
C TYR A 131 9.13 1.38 11.12
N ALA A 132 10.45 1.28 11.14
CA ALA A 132 11.18 0.14 10.56
C ALA A 132 10.70 -1.20 11.16
N LYS A 133 10.51 -1.25 12.48
CA LYS A 133 9.95 -2.44 13.14
C LYS A 133 8.52 -2.74 12.67
N LEU A 134 7.66 -1.75 12.64
CA LEU A 134 6.26 -1.89 12.18
C LEU A 134 6.20 -2.37 10.71
N GLN A 135 7.05 -1.84 9.85
CA GLN A 135 7.12 -2.23 8.44
C GLN A 135 7.50 -3.69 8.26
N ARG A 136 8.46 -4.20 9.06
CA ARG A 136 8.84 -5.62 9.07
C ARG A 136 7.68 -6.52 9.48
N GLU A 137 6.88 -6.12 10.46
CA GLU A 137 5.67 -6.84 10.88
C GLU A 137 4.60 -6.85 9.78
N ILE A 138 4.39 -5.71 9.11
CA ILE A 138 3.46 -5.58 7.97
C ILE A 138 3.90 -6.48 6.81
N LEU A 139 5.18 -6.44 6.43
CA LEU A 139 5.74 -7.26 5.34
C LEU A 139 5.65 -8.75 5.64
N THR A 140 5.91 -9.16 6.88
CA THR A 140 5.73 -10.56 7.32
C THR A 140 4.28 -11.02 7.15
N SER A 141 3.32 -10.17 7.48
CA SER A 141 1.90 -10.45 7.25
C SER A 141 1.56 -10.52 5.75
N ALA A 142 2.11 -9.60 4.95
CA ALA A 142 1.92 -9.58 3.50
C ALA A 142 2.47 -10.83 2.82
N ALA A 143 3.65 -11.31 3.26
CA ALA A 143 4.27 -12.53 2.75
C ALA A 143 3.37 -13.78 2.89
N GLN A 144 2.57 -13.85 3.97
CA GLN A 144 1.64 -14.96 4.17
C GLN A 144 0.45 -14.93 3.20
N MET A 145 0.12 -13.75 2.66
CA MET A 145 -1.07 -13.55 1.82
C MET A 145 -0.79 -13.67 0.32
N ILE A 146 0.47 -13.55 -0.11
CA ILE A 146 0.86 -13.65 -1.50
C ILE A 146 0.90 -15.11 -1.96
N LYS A 147 0.47 -15.36 -3.19
CA LYS A 147 0.63 -16.67 -3.85
C LYS A 147 2.09 -16.92 -4.24
N PRO A 148 2.52 -18.18 -4.33
CA PRO A 148 3.76 -18.52 -5.02
C PRO A 148 3.78 -17.94 -6.45
N GLY A 149 4.87 -17.25 -6.80
CA GLY A 149 5.02 -16.56 -8.09
C GLY A 149 4.29 -15.20 -8.18
N GLY A 150 3.63 -14.75 -7.12
CA GLY A 150 3.05 -13.41 -7.03
C GLY A 150 4.08 -12.31 -6.82
N TYR A 151 3.65 -11.05 -6.91
CA TYR A 151 4.50 -9.87 -6.72
C TYR A 151 4.06 -9.07 -5.50
N LEU A 152 5.02 -8.80 -4.61
CA LEU A 152 4.87 -7.90 -3.49
C LEU A 152 5.72 -6.66 -3.77
N LEU A 153 5.07 -5.49 -3.87
CA LEU A 153 5.74 -4.21 -3.99
C LEU A 153 5.70 -3.47 -2.66
N TYR A 154 6.87 -3.10 -2.18
CA TYR A 154 7.06 -2.29 -0.99
C TYR A 154 7.46 -0.87 -1.35
N SER A 155 6.90 0.12 -0.69
CA SER A 155 7.25 1.53 -0.84
C SER A 155 7.05 2.31 0.45
N THR A 156 7.81 3.38 0.60
CA THR A 156 7.66 4.37 1.67
C THR A 156 7.74 5.79 1.10
N CYS A 157 7.50 6.79 1.92
CA CYS A 157 7.76 8.19 1.61
C CYS A 157 8.86 8.77 2.52
N THR A 158 9.82 7.95 2.94
CA THR A 158 10.99 8.37 3.71
C THR A 158 12.29 8.20 2.89
N PHE A 159 13.43 8.57 3.46
CA PHE A 159 14.78 8.35 2.93
C PHE A 159 15.66 7.61 3.95
N ALA A 160 15.08 7.18 5.07
CA ALA A 160 15.77 6.47 6.13
C ALA A 160 16.11 5.03 5.68
N LYS A 161 17.38 4.66 5.67
CA LYS A 161 17.84 3.32 5.30
C LYS A 161 17.23 2.22 6.14
N GLU A 162 16.97 2.51 7.41
CA GLU A 162 16.36 1.60 8.37
C GLU A 162 14.97 1.16 7.91
N GLU A 163 14.23 2.09 7.30
CA GLU A 163 12.87 1.88 6.81
C GLU A 163 12.81 1.36 5.38
N ASP A 164 13.86 1.54 4.58
CA ASP A 164 13.93 1.13 3.18
C ASP A 164 14.85 -0.09 3.01
N GLU A 165 16.14 0.11 2.70
CA GLU A 165 17.06 -0.98 2.34
C GLU A 165 17.20 -2.03 3.45
N GLN A 166 17.38 -1.62 4.70
CA GLN A 166 17.55 -2.55 5.82
C GLN A 166 16.26 -3.33 6.14
N THR A 167 15.11 -2.74 5.90
CA THR A 167 13.82 -3.44 6.06
C THR A 167 13.65 -4.49 4.96
N VAL A 168 14.04 -4.19 3.72
CA VAL A 168 14.02 -5.16 2.61
C VAL A 168 15.04 -6.26 2.82
N GLU A 169 16.27 -5.93 3.23
CA GLU A 169 17.31 -6.92 3.56
C GLU A 169 16.84 -7.87 4.65
N TYR A 170 16.31 -7.35 5.76
CA TYR A 170 15.74 -8.15 6.83
C TYR A 170 14.61 -9.08 6.31
N PHE A 171 13.71 -8.56 5.49
CA PHE A 171 12.63 -9.35 4.91
C PHE A 171 13.15 -10.53 4.08
N LEU A 172 14.11 -10.29 3.20
CA LEU A 172 14.70 -11.35 2.35
C LEU A 172 15.50 -12.39 3.15
N GLU A 173 16.10 -12.00 4.28
CA GLU A 173 16.74 -12.96 5.18
C GLU A 173 15.77 -13.91 5.85
N GLN A 174 14.57 -13.43 6.21
CA GLN A 174 13.53 -14.22 6.86
C GLN A 174 12.69 -15.03 5.86
N HIS A 175 12.57 -14.57 4.61
CA HIS A 175 11.73 -15.14 3.55
C HIS A 175 12.58 -15.53 2.33
N ARG A 176 13.29 -16.67 2.42
CA ARG A 176 14.21 -17.17 1.39
C ARG A 176 13.54 -17.59 0.08
N ASP A 177 12.23 -17.70 0.07
CA ASP A 177 11.38 -17.95 -1.09
C ASP A 177 11.05 -16.68 -1.90
N PHE A 178 11.46 -15.51 -1.40
CA PHE A 178 11.37 -14.23 -2.12
C PHE A 178 12.71 -13.83 -2.76
N SER A 179 12.63 -13.12 -3.88
CA SER A 179 13.77 -12.51 -4.56
C SER A 179 13.41 -11.12 -5.07
N LEU A 180 14.40 -10.23 -5.14
CA LEU A 180 14.24 -8.92 -5.80
C LEU A 180 14.10 -9.10 -7.32
N GLN A 181 13.27 -8.25 -7.90
CA GLN A 181 13.03 -8.16 -9.34
C GLN A 181 13.55 -6.83 -9.88
#